data_8f625869bae74275102b124d60813340
#
_entry.id   8f625869bae74275102b124d60813340
#
_cell.length_a   1.000
_cell.length_b   1.000
_cell.length_c   1.000
_cell.angle_alpha   90.00
_cell.angle_beta   90.00
_cell.angle_gamma   90.00
#
_symmetry.space_group_name_H-M   'P 1'
#
loop_
_entity.id
_entity.type
_entity.pdbx_description
1 polymer ?
#
loop_
_entity_poly.entity_id
_entity_poly.type
_entity_poly.pdbx_seq_one_letter_code
_entity_poly.pdbx_strand_id
1 'polypeptide(L)'
;MNPSRGPSGAAASPQRVRRVCFVTGTRAEFGLMLTTLRAISASEALRLQIVATGMHLDPRRGATIEHIAAAGCRVDATVPWPARAETAPVACAAATGRAIAVLARVLSDLGSDVVLVVGDRVEAFAAAAAAHICRRVVAHVHGGDRALGQIDDSLRHAITKLAHVHFVATPAARRRVLRLGEDPWRVHLVGAPGVDGLTRAAAPWSAVKAAFPQLRRRGYVLVVLHPVDPDPRLEQQRAQLVLEGLREGGPQQMVVLYPNNDPGASGIVRCWKSLRTAGAIAVPHVSRDLFLGLMRDAAMLAGNSSSGIIEAASFGTPVIDIGPRQAGRERNRNVIHCGYDPVQIRRAMKRIWRRGRPLRYACANVYGGDGAGRRIAQVLSALPPDEVLLRKIIAC
;
A
#
# COMPACT_ATOMS: atom_id res chain seq x y z
N MET A 1 59.20 -34.15 14.37
CA MET A 1 58.05 -34.32 13.51
C MET A 1 56.78 -34.29 14.36
N ASN A 2 56.04 -33.26 14.35
CA ASN A 2 54.80 -33.15 15.08
C ASN A 2 53.76 -32.54 14.12
N PRO A 3 52.60 -33.18 13.84
CA PRO A 3 51.65 -32.72 12.84
C PRO A 3 50.82 -31.58 13.40
N SER A 4 50.64 -30.58 12.58
CA SER A 4 49.83 -29.37 12.70
C SER A 4 48.41 -29.67 13.18
N ARG A 5 48.00 -29.07 14.27
CA ARG A 5 46.58 -28.90 14.64
C ARG A 5 45.95 -27.88 13.70
N GLY A 6 45.00 -28.33 12.88
CA GLY A 6 44.12 -27.47 12.13
C GLY A 6 43.26 -26.57 13.02
N PRO A 7 42.78 -25.42 12.54
CA PRO A 7 41.96 -24.53 13.35
C PRO A 7 40.63 -25.21 13.67
N SER A 8 40.36 -25.36 14.98
CA SER A 8 39.10 -25.83 15.51
C SER A 8 37.98 -24.92 15.01
N GLY A 9 36.96 -25.53 14.40
CA GLY A 9 35.75 -24.81 13.95
C GLY A 9 35.16 -24.02 15.11
N ALA A 10 35.11 -22.72 14.96
CA ALA A 10 34.36 -21.85 15.86
C ALA A 10 32.90 -22.27 15.77
N ALA A 11 32.36 -22.82 16.84
CA ALA A 11 30.93 -23.07 16.97
C ALA A 11 30.19 -21.78 16.74
N ALA A 12 29.32 -21.73 15.71
CA ALA A 12 28.47 -20.59 15.45
C ALA A 12 27.66 -20.31 16.72
N SER A 13 27.86 -19.15 17.33
CA SER A 13 27.04 -18.68 18.45
C SER A 13 25.58 -18.78 18.06
N PRO A 14 24.66 -19.21 18.94
CA PRO A 14 23.24 -19.31 18.62
C PRO A 14 22.76 -17.96 18.14
N GLN A 15 22.26 -17.91 16.90
CA GLN A 15 21.83 -16.68 16.27
C GLN A 15 20.67 -16.11 17.08
N ARG A 16 20.86 -14.98 17.72
CA ARG A 16 19.84 -14.31 18.56
C ARG A 16 18.60 -14.04 17.72
N VAL A 17 17.44 -14.51 18.17
CA VAL A 17 16.13 -14.21 17.56
C VAL A 17 15.90 -12.70 17.57
N ARG A 18 15.79 -12.08 16.40
CA ARG A 18 15.60 -10.64 16.24
C ARG A 18 14.13 -10.26 16.37
N ARG A 19 13.82 -9.34 17.27
CA ARG A 19 12.47 -8.82 17.49
C ARG A 19 12.17 -7.70 16.51
N VAL A 20 11.19 -7.92 15.62
CA VAL A 20 10.75 -7.01 14.58
C VAL A 20 9.39 -6.44 14.97
N CYS A 21 9.34 -5.15 15.31
CA CYS A 21 8.14 -4.43 15.69
C CYS A 21 7.55 -3.72 14.46
N PHE A 22 6.40 -4.16 13.99
CA PHE A 22 5.62 -3.45 12.97
C PHE A 22 4.66 -2.47 13.63
N VAL A 23 4.81 -1.18 13.30
CA VAL A 23 3.90 -0.13 13.76
C VAL A 23 2.91 0.18 12.64
N THR A 24 1.61 0.11 12.94
CA THR A 24 0.54 0.31 11.95
C THR A 24 -0.54 1.26 12.46
N GLY A 25 -0.90 2.23 11.61
CA GLY A 25 -1.91 3.25 11.89
C GLY A 25 -3.24 2.99 11.20
N THR A 26 -3.30 2.15 10.17
CA THR A 26 -4.52 1.95 9.36
C THR A 26 -4.69 0.52 8.88
N ARG A 27 -5.97 0.14 8.65
CA ARG A 27 -6.32 -1.13 8.00
C ARG A 27 -5.62 -1.33 6.66
N ALA A 28 -5.44 -0.26 5.89
CA ALA A 28 -4.79 -0.34 4.58
C ALA A 28 -3.32 -0.71 4.70
N GLU A 29 -2.58 -0.10 5.62
CA GLU A 29 -1.17 -0.42 5.90
C GLU A 29 -1.01 -1.87 6.38
N PHE A 30 -1.86 -2.27 7.34
CA PHE A 30 -1.84 -3.64 7.87
C PHE A 30 -2.11 -4.66 6.75
N GLY A 31 -3.17 -4.44 5.96
CA GLY A 31 -3.53 -5.33 4.86
C GLY A 31 -2.42 -5.44 3.79
N LEU A 32 -1.77 -4.33 3.48
CA LEU A 32 -0.65 -4.26 2.54
C LEU A 32 0.55 -5.09 3.04
N MET A 33 0.79 -5.13 4.35
CA MET A 33 1.94 -5.82 4.94
C MET A 33 1.65 -7.27 5.37
N LEU A 34 0.42 -7.76 5.25
CA LEU A 34 0.01 -9.05 5.82
C LEU A 34 0.88 -10.25 5.39
N THR A 35 1.28 -10.31 4.13
CA THR A 35 2.18 -11.36 3.62
C THR A 35 3.58 -11.27 4.24
N THR A 36 4.06 -10.05 4.47
CA THR A 36 5.33 -9.78 5.16
C THR A 36 5.26 -10.21 6.63
N LEU A 37 4.18 -9.84 7.33
CA LEU A 37 4.00 -10.20 8.74
C LEU A 37 3.93 -11.70 8.92
N ARG A 38 3.21 -12.42 8.04
CA ARG A 38 3.18 -13.89 8.03
C ARG A 38 4.55 -14.50 7.77
N ALA A 39 5.33 -13.93 6.85
CA ALA A 39 6.67 -14.41 6.56
C ALA A 39 7.64 -14.18 7.72
N ILE A 40 7.52 -13.06 8.46
CA ILE A 40 8.27 -12.78 9.69
C ILE A 40 7.88 -13.78 10.78
N SER A 41 6.58 -14.02 11.00
CA SER A 41 6.09 -14.96 12.01
C SER A 41 6.49 -16.42 11.73
N ALA A 42 6.68 -16.78 10.46
CA ALA A 42 7.10 -18.12 10.07
C ALA A 42 8.62 -18.34 10.14
N SER A 43 9.41 -17.31 10.46
CA SER A 43 10.87 -17.40 10.54
C SER A 43 11.33 -17.69 11.97
N GLU A 44 12.15 -18.73 12.17
CA GLU A 44 12.74 -19.05 13.47
C GLU A 44 13.74 -17.98 13.95
N ALA A 45 14.33 -17.21 13.03
CA ALA A 45 15.29 -16.15 13.34
C ALA A 45 14.63 -14.82 13.72
N LEU A 46 13.29 -14.70 13.55
CA LEU A 46 12.56 -13.46 13.77
C LEU A 46 11.41 -13.66 14.76
N ARG A 47 11.12 -12.63 15.54
CA ARG A 47 9.93 -12.56 16.39
C ARG A 47 9.13 -11.33 16.03
N LEU A 48 7.93 -11.51 15.53
CA LEU A 48 7.01 -10.41 15.21
C LEU A 48 6.43 -9.80 16.50
N GLN A 49 6.42 -8.47 16.52
CA GLN A 49 5.67 -7.63 17.48
C GLN A 49 4.81 -6.66 16.67
N ILE A 50 3.60 -6.36 17.12
CA ILE A 50 2.70 -5.40 16.45
C ILE A 50 2.28 -4.33 17.44
N VAL A 51 2.50 -3.07 17.05
CA VAL A 51 1.99 -1.89 17.75
C VAL A 51 0.91 -1.24 16.89
N ALA A 52 -0.32 -1.20 17.41
CA ALA A 52 -1.46 -0.55 16.74
C ALA A 52 -1.63 0.89 17.24
N THR A 53 -1.87 1.81 16.31
CA THR A 53 -2.10 3.23 16.57
C THR A 53 -3.12 3.83 15.60
N GLY A 54 -3.32 5.13 15.62
CA GLY A 54 -4.11 5.86 14.64
C GLY A 54 -5.54 5.34 14.50
N MET A 55 -5.95 5.11 13.25
CA MET A 55 -7.31 4.70 12.91
C MET A 55 -7.69 3.31 13.44
N HIS A 56 -6.73 2.46 13.79
CA HIS A 56 -7.02 1.16 14.40
C HIS A 56 -7.74 1.29 15.76
N LEU A 57 -7.52 2.41 16.46
CA LEU A 57 -8.04 2.68 17.78
C LEU A 57 -9.24 3.65 17.77
N ASP A 58 -9.67 4.14 16.60
CA ASP A 58 -10.79 5.08 16.49
C ASP A 58 -12.13 4.32 16.30
N PRO A 59 -13.03 4.30 17.31
CA PRO A 59 -14.33 3.63 17.22
C PRO A 59 -15.22 4.16 16.08
N ARG A 60 -15.08 5.45 15.73
CA ARG A 60 -15.85 6.08 14.63
C ARG A 60 -15.49 5.52 13.26
N ARG A 61 -14.31 4.88 13.15
CA ARG A 61 -13.80 4.22 11.94
C ARG A 61 -13.88 2.70 12.01
N GLY A 62 -14.70 2.16 12.94
CA GLY A 62 -14.98 0.75 13.07
C GLY A 62 -13.93 -0.05 13.86
N ALA A 63 -13.12 0.62 14.72
CA ALA A 63 -12.15 -0.03 15.63
C ALA A 63 -11.38 -1.18 14.94
N THR A 64 -10.70 -0.86 13.84
CA THR A 64 -10.12 -1.87 12.92
C THR A 64 -9.01 -2.74 13.53
N ILE A 65 -8.73 -2.59 14.82
CA ILE A 65 -7.85 -3.47 15.59
C ILE A 65 -8.33 -4.94 15.55
N GLU A 66 -9.64 -5.16 15.49
CA GLU A 66 -10.24 -6.50 15.38
C GLU A 66 -9.82 -7.21 14.07
N HIS A 67 -9.55 -6.46 13.00
CA HIS A 67 -9.05 -7.03 11.75
C HIS A 67 -7.62 -7.60 11.89
N ILE A 68 -6.81 -7.05 12.81
CA ILE A 68 -5.48 -7.59 13.12
C ILE A 68 -5.62 -8.96 13.77
N ALA A 69 -6.52 -9.06 14.77
CA ALA A 69 -6.81 -10.33 15.43
C ALA A 69 -7.43 -11.36 14.48
N ALA A 70 -8.40 -10.95 13.65
CA ALA A 70 -9.02 -11.80 12.64
C ALA A 70 -8.03 -12.34 11.58
N ALA A 71 -6.93 -11.64 11.35
CA ALA A 71 -5.84 -12.11 10.49
C ALA A 71 -4.88 -13.10 11.17
N GLY A 72 -5.16 -13.48 12.44
CA GLY A 72 -4.31 -14.35 13.25
C GLY A 72 -3.09 -13.66 13.85
N CYS A 73 -3.09 -12.33 13.93
CA CYS A 73 -2.00 -11.55 14.49
C CYS A 73 -2.35 -11.03 15.89
N ARG A 74 -1.38 -11.09 16.80
CA ARG A 74 -1.51 -10.50 18.14
C ARG A 74 -1.02 -9.06 18.11
N VAL A 75 -1.75 -8.15 18.77
CA VAL A 75 -1.28 -6.80 19.07
C VAL A 75 -0.57 -6.82 20.42
N ASP A 76 0.70 -6.41 20.44
CA ASP A 76 1.54 -6.42 21.63
C ASP A 76 1.42 -5.12 22.44
N ALA A 77 1.14 -4.00 21.78
CA ALA A 77 0.87 -2.73 22.42
C ALA A 77 0.00 -1.82 21.56
N THR A 78 -0.61 -0.82 22.21
CA THR A 78 -1.37 0.23 21.53
C THR A 78 -0.84 1.62 21.91
N VAL A 79 -0.84 2.54 20.92
CA VAL A 79 -0.44 3.93 21.12
C VAL A 79 -1.59 4.83 20.71
N PRO A 80 -2.25 5.52 21.65
CA PRO A 80 -3.38 6.38 21.34
C PRO A 80 -3.02 7.53 20.40
N TRP A 81 -3.89 7.76 19.42
CA TRP A 81 -3.78 8.85 18.47
C TRP A 81 -5.08 9.68 18.51
N PRO A 82 -5.01 10.97 18.87
CA PRO A 82 -6.22 11.76 19.00
C PRO A 82 -6.96 11.94 17.68
N ALA A 83 -8.25 11.68 17.67
CA ALA A 83 -9.09 11.78 16.49
C ALA A 83 -9.13 13.18 15.83
N ARG A 84 -8.97 14.25 16.64
CA ARG A 84 -8.88 15.64 16.15
C ARG A 84 -7.60 15.96 15.39
N ALA A 85 -6.57 15.13 15.51
CA ALA A 85 -5.29 15.33 14.84
C ALA A 85 -5.39 15.24 13.31
N GLU A 86 -6.44 14.62 12.78
CA GLU A 86 -6.63 14.43 11.34
C GLU A 86 -7.18 15.66 10.60
N THR A 87 -7.76 16.62 11.32
CA THR A 87 -8.48 17.76 10.72
C THR A 87 -7.83 19.13 10.99
N ALA A 88 -6.87 19.20 11.91
CA ALA A 88 -6.22 20.46 12.28
C ALA A 88 -4.68 20.29 12.29
N PRO A 89 -3.92 21.04 11.48
CA PRO A 89 -2.46 20.88 11.38
C PRO A 89 -1.72 20.97 12.72
N VAL A 90 -2.07 21.92 13.59
CA VAL A 90 -1.46 22.08 14.92
C VAL A 90 -1.74 20.87 15.81
N ALA A 91 -2.98 20.34 15.77
CA ALA A 91 -3.36 19.16 16.54
C ALA A 91 -2.62 17.91 16.02
N CYS A 92 -2.41 17.80 14.70
CA CYS A 92 -1.63 16.73 14.09
C CYS A 92 -0.17 16.77 14.55
N ALA A 93 0.46 17.95 14.53
CA ALA A 93 1.84 18.12 14.99
C ALA A 93 1.99 17.77 16.49
N ALA A 94 1.08 18.25 17.32
CA ALA A 94 1.08 17.94 18.76
C ALA A 94 0.84 16.43 19.04
N ALA A 95 -0.04 15.79 18.28
CA ALA A 95 -0.27 14.34 18.38
C ALA A 95 0.97 13.54 17.96
N THR A 96 1.65 13.96 16.90
CA THR A 96 2.90 13.36 16.44
C THR A 96 3.99 13.41 17.52
N GLY A 97 4.18 14.57 18.16
CA GLY A 97 5.13 14.74 19.26
C GLY A 97 4.82 13.81 20.44
N ARG A 98 3.55 13.73 20.86
CA ARG A 98 3.13 12.81 21.93
C ARG A 98 3.34 11.34 21.54
N ALA A 99 3.01 10.97 20.30
CA ALA A 99 3.19 9.61 19.81
C ALA A 99 4.67 9.20 19.81
N ILE A 100 5.60 10.10 19.44
CA ILE A 100 7.06 9.85 19.52
C ILE A 100 7.45 9.50 20.96
N ALA A 101 7.00 10.27 21.95
CA ALA A 101 7.34 10.05 23.35
C ALA A 101 6.77 8.73 23.90
N VAL A 102 5.53 8.37 23.53
CA VAL A 102 4.91 7.10 23.96
C VAL A 102 5.56 5.91 23.25
N LEU A 103 5.79 6.02 21.94
CA LEU A 103 6.44 4.96 21.13
C LEU A 103 7.85 4.68 21.64
N ALA A 104 8.62 5.69 22.06
CA ALA A 104 9.94 5.51 22.62
C ALA A 104 9.92 4.55 23.84
N ARG A 105 8.94 4.71 24.73
CA ARG A 105 8.74 3.83 25.89
C ARG A 105 8.26 2.44 25.45
N VAL A 106 7.23 2.36 24.64
CA VAL A 106 6.67 1.09 24.15
C VAL A 106 7.74 0.22 23.45
N LEU A 107 8.54 0.83 22.57
CA LEU A 107 9.62 0.11 21.86
C LEU A 107 10.72 -0.36 22.80
N SER A 108 11.00 0.41 23.85
CA SER A 108 11.94 0.01 24.91
C SER A 108 11.41 -1.15 25.73
N ASP A 109 10.15 -1.09 26.18
CA ASP A 109 9.52 -2.12 27.01
C ASP A 109 9.36 -3.44 26.24
N LEU A 110 8.99 -3.37 24.96
CA LEU A 110 8.96 -4.53 24.07
C LEU A 110 10.36 -5.06 23.74
N GLY A 111 11.40 -4.30 24.02
CA GLY A 111 12.79 -4.61 23.68
C GLY A 111 12.98 -4.85 22.18
N SER A 112 12.28 -4.10 21.33
CA SER A 112 12.34 -4.25 19.88
C SER A 112 13.74 -4.00 19.33
N ASP A 113 14.22 -4.86 18.44
CA ASP A 113 15.54 -4.70 17.79
C ASP A 113 15.39 -3.90 16.47
N VAL A 114 14.35 -4.20 15.69
CA VAL A 114 14.04 -3.54 14.43
C VAL A 114 12.62 -3.00 14.47
N VAL A 115 12.43 -1.74 14.06
CA VAL A 115 11.11 -1.12 13.88
C VAL A 115 10.80 -1.04 12.38
N LEU A 116 9.81 -1.80 11.95
CA LEU A 116 9.35 -1.86 10.57
C LEU A 116 8.21 -0.86 10.38
N VAL A 117 8.39 0.06 9.43
CA VAL A 117 7.39 1.06 9.06
C VAL A 117 7.12 1.03 7.55
N VAL A 118 5.93 1.44 7.14
CA VAL A 118 5.52 1.42 5.73
C VAL A 118 4.96 2.78 5.29
N GLY A 119 5.37 3.23 4.12
CA GLY A 119 4.78 4.40 3.46
C GLY A 119 5.24 5.74 4.00
N ASP A 120 4.30 6.63 4.24
CA ASP A 120 4.51 8.06 4.35
C ASP A 120 3.62 8.77 5.39
N ARG A 121 2.85 8.01 6.16
CA ARG A 121 1.93 8.57 7.14
C ARG A 121 2.65 9.15 8.36
N VAL A 122 2.00 10.09 9.02
CA VAL A 122 2.52 10.72 10.24
C VAL A 122 2.77 9.72 11.36
N GLU A 123 1.99 8.65 11.45
CA GLU A 123 2.17 7.58 12.44
C GLU A 123 3.46 6.78 12.16
N ALA A 124 3.75 6.49 10.88
CA ALA A 124 4.98 5.85 10.45
C ALA A 124 6.21 6.74 10.70
N PHE A 125 6.07 8.06 10.46
CA PHE A 125 7.10 9.03 10.79
C PHE A 125 7.38 9.09 12.30
N ALA A 126 6.34 9.14 13.14
CA ALA A 126 6.49 9.14 14.59
C ALA A 126 7.21 7.88 15.08
N ALA A 127 6.86 6.71 14.51
CA ALA A 127 7.52 5.45 14.84
C ALA A 127 9.00 5.42 14.42
N ALA A 128 9.30 5.89 13.21
CA ALA A 128 10.66 5.97 12.72
C ALA A 128 11.52 6.94 13.52
N ALA A 129 10.98 8.11 13.90
CA ALA A 129 11.67 9.11 14.71
C ALA A 129 11.96 8.57 16.13
N ALA A 130 10.95 7.99 16.79
CA ALA A 130 11.12 7.38 18.11
C ALA A 130 12.18 6.27 18.09
N ALA A 131 12.09 5.35 17.12
CA ALA A 131 13.02 4.25 16.98
C ALA A 131 14.46 4.72 16.72
N HIS A 132 14.64 5.68 15.79
CA HIS A 132 15.96 6.21 15.45
C HIS A 132 16.64 6.87 16.66
N ILE A 133 15.91 7.75 17.37
CA ILE A 133 16.42 8.44 18.56
C ILE A 133 16.75 7.44 19.69
N CYS A 134 15.93 6.40 19.86
CA CYS A 134 16.17 5.33 20.83
C CYS A 134 17.20 4.29 20.38
N ARG A 135 17.96 4.56 19.31
CA ARG A 135 18.99 3.68 18.76
C ARG A 135 18.46 2.27 18.45
N ARG A 136 17.25 2.19 17.88
CA ARG A 136 16.69 0.98 17.29
C ARG A 136 16.86 1.02 15.79
N VAL A 137 17.04 -0.13 15.16
CA VAL A 137 17.14 -0.23 13.71
C VAL A 137 15.77 0.11 13.11
N VAL A 138 15.71 1.04 12.17
CA VAL A 138 14.50 1.38 11.41
C VAL A 138 14.57 0.73 10.04
N ALA A 139 13.54 -0.01 9.67
CA ALA A 139 13.36 -0.62 8.36
C ALA A 139 12.14 0.03 7.66
N HIS A 140 12.34 0.60 6.48
CA HIS A 140 11.31 1.36 5.76
C HIS A 140 10.89 0.65 4.48
N VAL A 141 9.60 0.32 4.39
CA VAL A 141 8.96 -0.24 3.19
C VAL A 141 8.32 0.88 2.38
N HIS A 142 8.43 0.83 1.05
CA HIS A 142 7.96 1.85 0.12
C HIS A 142 8.70 3.19 0.20
N GLY A 143 9.93 3.22 0.71
CA GLY A 143 10.84 4.35 0.56
C GLY A 143 11.14 4.63 -0.92
N GLY A 144 11.26 5.91 -1.28
CA GLY A 144 11.54 6.33 -2.65
C GLY A 144 10.35 6.25 -3.62
N ASP A 145 9.18 5.78 -3.22
CA ASP A 145 7.95 5.95 -4.01
C ASP A 145 7.58 7.43 -4.10
N ARG A 146 6.80 7.80 -5.10
CA ARG A 146 6.29 9.18 -5.27
C ARG A 146 4.77 9.19 -5.10
N ALA A 147 4.29 10.17 -4.36
CA ALA A 147 2.86 10.45 -4.26
C ALA A 147 2.70 11.97 -4.18
N LEU A 148 1.84 12.54 -5.02
CA LEU A 148 1.47 13.95 -4.88
C LEU A 148 0.49 14.06 -3.71
N GLY A 149 1.01 14.42 -2.54
CA GLY A 149 0.28 14.76 -1.33
C GLY A 149 0.83 16.05 -0.75
N GLN A 150 0.12 16.65 0.20
CA GLN A 150 0.57 17.91 0.81
C GLN A 150 1.86 17.73 1.60
N ILE A 151 1.92 16.70 2.45
CA ILE A 151 3.06 16.41 3.32
C ILE A 151 3.64 15.02 3.12
N ASP A 152 2.90 14.11 2.46
CA ASP A 152 3.22 12.68 2.39
C ASP A 152 4.58 12.42 1.74
N ASP A 153 4.89 13.09 0.63
CA ASP A 153 6.17 12.90 -0.06
C ASP A 153 7.36 13.33 0.81
N SER A 154 7.22 14.46 1.51
CA SER A 154 8.24 14.96 2.45
C SER A 154 8.42 14.03 3.64
N LEU A 155 7.33 13.52 4.23
CA LEU A 155 7.38 12.56 5.33
C LEU A 155 8.03 11.25 4.90
N ARG A 156 7.71 10.73 3.69
CA ARG A 156 8.35 9.54 3.13
C ARG A 156 9.87 9.70 3.04
N HIS A 157 10.33 10.84 2.55
CA HIS A 157 11.76 11.09 2.43
C HIS A 157 12.42 11.29 3.80
N ALA A 158 11.76 11.93 4.75
CA ALA A 158 12.23 12.03 6.13
C ALA A 158 12.35 10.65 6.79
N ILE A 159 11.35 9.78 6.65
CA ILE A 159 11.41 8.38 7.12
C ILE A 159 12.58 7.64 6.45
N THR A 160 12.77 7.80 5.14
CA THR A 160 13.91 7.21 4.43
C THR A 160 15.24 7.66 5.04
N LYS A 161 15.39 8.95 5.40
CA LYS A 161 16.62 9.44 6.04
C LYS A 161 16.83 8.91 7.45
N LEU A 162 15.77 8.65 8.20
CA LEU A 162 15.82 8.03 9.54
C LEU A 162 16.06 6.51 9.46
N ALA A 163 15.69 5.86 8.35
CA ALA A 163 15.77 4.41 8.22
C ALA A 163 17.20 3.92 7.98
N HIS A 164 17.51 2.74 8.49
CA HIS A 164 18.80 2.06 8.34
C HIS A 164 18.76 0.97 7.25
N VAL A 165 17.54 0.48 6.93
CA VAL A 165 17.29 -0.53 5.90
C VAL A 165 16.09 -0.11 5.06
N HIS A 166 16.19 -0.25 3.75
CA HIS A 166 15.17 0.21 2.81
C HIS A 166 14.67 -0.92 1.94
N PHE A 167 13.36 -1.17 1.99
CA PHE A 167 12.67 -2.15 1.16
C PHE A 167 11.88 -1.41 0.07
N VAL A 168 12.48 -1.28 -1.10
CA VAL A 168 11.93 -0.50 -2.21
C VAL A 168 11.13 -1.38 -3.17
N ALA A 169 10.03 -0.82 -3.70
CA ALA A 169 9.11 -1.56 -4.53
C ALA A 169 9.58 -1.67 -5.99
N THR A 170 10.28 -0.65 -6.50
CA THR A 170 10.61 -0.55 -7.92
C THR A 170 12.06 -0.14 -8.15
N PRO A 171 12.64 -0.42 -9.34
CA PRO A 171 13.97 0.08 -9.68
C PRO A 171 14.09 1.61 -9.64
N ALA A 172 13.02 2.35 -9.97
CA ALA A 172 13.06 3.80 -9.91
C ALA A 172 13.01 4.31 -8.45
N ALA A 173 12.25 3.66 -7.57
CA ALA A 173 12.29 3.93 -6.12
C ALA A 173 13.71 3.67 -5.58
N ARG A 174 14.33 2.55 -5.97
CA ARG A 174 15.74 2.27 -5.60
C ARG A 174 16.68 3.38 -6.01
N ARG A 175 16.62 3.84 -7.27
CA ARG A 175 17.46 4.96 -7.74
C ARG A 175 17.24 6.24 -6.93
N ARG A 176 15.99 6.55 -6.55
CA ARG A 176 15.70 7.74 -5.72
C ARG A 176 16.28 7.63 -4.32
N VAL A 177 16.15 6.48 -3.68
CA VAL A 177 16.72 6.24 -2.34
C VAL A 177 18.26 6.36 -2.37
N LEU A 178 18.91 5.78 -3.39
CA LEU A 178 20.36 5.93 -3.57
C LEU A 178 20.76 7.38 -3.78
N ARG A 179 19.99 8.17 -4.55
CA ARG A 179 20.25 9.61 -4.75
C ARG A 179 20.02 10.45 -3.49
N LEU A 180 19.29 9.94 -2.50
CA LEU A 180 19.20 10.56 -1.18
C LEU A 180 20.44 10.27 -0.32
N GLY A 181 21.45 9.60 -0.86
CA GLY A 181 22.70 9.28 -0.17
C GLY A 181 22.59 8.07 0.76
N GLU A 182 21.77 7.09 0.41
CA GLU A 182 21.70 5.81 1.13
C GLU A 182 22.69 4.80 0.53
N ASP A 183 23.39 4.04 1.39
CA ASP A 183 24.33 3.02 0.95
C ASP A 183 23.63 1.92 0.14
N PRO A 184 24.21 1.47 -0.99
CA PRO A 184 23.60 0.44 -1.83
C PRO A 184 23.26 -0.88 -1.12
N TRP A 185 24.05 -1.29 -0.13
CA TRP A 185 23.85 -2.52 0.64
C TRP A 185 22.67 -2.44 1.61
N ARG A 186 22.20 -1.22 1.95
CA ARG A 186 21.03 -0.96 2.78
C ARG A 186 19.73 -0.94 1.96
N VAL A 187 19.82 -0.91 0.61
CA VAL A 187 18.66 -0.69 -0.28
C VAL A 187 18.32 -1.96 -1.06
N HIS A 188 17.28 -2.63 -0.62
CA HIS A 188 16.81 -3.92 -1.16
C HIS A 188 15.60 -3.74 -2.06
N LEU A 189 15.72 -4.13 -3.34
CA LEU A 189 14.61 -4.18 -4.29
C LEU A 189 13.80 -5.46 -4.03
N VAL A 190 12.71 -5.34 -3.31
CA VAL A 190 11.87 -6.47 -2.88
C VAL A 190 10.55 -6.59 -3.61
N GLY A 191 10.12 -5.54 -4.34
CA GLY A 191 8.76 -5.40 -4.86
C GLY A 191 7.81 -4.84 -3.81
N ALA A 192 6.57 -4.58 -4.20
CA ALA A 192 5.54 -4.08 -3.29
C ALA A 192 4.86 -5.25 -2.54
N PRO A 193 4.86 -5.27 -1.20
CA PRO A 193 4.14 -6.31 -0.45
C PRO A 193 2.65 -6.39 -0.80
N GLY A 194 2.04 -5.26 -1.16
CA GLY A 194 0.62 -5.19 -1.53
C GLY A 194 0.25 -5.93 -2.82
N VAL A 195 1.24 -6.34 -3.65
CA VAL A 195 0.98 -7.19 -4.83
C VAL A 195 1.27 -8.67 -4.56
N ASP A 196 1.81 -8.99 -3.41
CA ASP A 196 2.15 -10.36 -3.03
C ASP A 196 0.89 -11.21 -2.80
N GLY A 197 0.75 -12.29 -3.53
CA GLY A 197 -0.39 -13.20 -3.41
C GLY A 197 -1.70 -12.71 -4.02
N LEU A 198 -1.74 -11.60 -4.77
CA LEU A 198 -2.98 -11.04 -5.35
C LEU A 198 -3.76 -12.05 -6.19
N THR A 199 -3.07 -12.80 -7.02
CA THR A 199 -3.70 -13.77 -7.92
C THR A 199 -4.36 -14.92 -7.17
N ARG A 200 -3.78 -15.33 -6.04
CA ARG A 200 -4.34 -16.37 -5.15
C ARG A 200 -5.48 -15.84 -4.30
N ALA A 201 -5.40 -14.57 -3.88
CA ALA A 201 -6.41 -13.94 -3.04
C ALA A 201 -7.66 -13.51 -3.80
N ALA A 202 -7.60 -13.41 -5.13
CA ALA A 202 -8.73 -12.98 -5.95
C ALA A 202 -9.84 -14.05 -5.97
N ALA A 203 -11.05 -13.66 -5.55
CA ALA A 203 -12.23 -14.53 -5.58
C ALA A 203 -12.42 -15.15 -6.99
N PRO A 204 -12.80 -16.42 -7.09
CA PRO A 204 -13.06 -17.05 -8.38
C PRO A 204 -14.26 -16.39 -9.09
N TRP A 205 -14.36 -16.54 -10.41
CA TRP A 205 -15.47 -15.95 -11.16
C TRP A 205 -16.85 -16.42 -10.67
N SER A 206 -16.96 -17.65 -10.20
CA SER A 206 -18.19 -18.18 -9.61
C SER A 206 -18.68 -17.34 -8.42
N ALA A 207 -17.77 -16.91 -7.53
CA ALA A 207 -18.11 -16.04 -6.41
C ALA A 207 -18.48 -14.63 -6.88
N VAL A 208 -17.75 -14.07 -7.86
CA VAL A 208 -18.12 -12.78 -8.49
C VAL A 208 -19.52 -12.86 -9.11
N LYS A 209 -19.81 -13.95 -9.84
CA LYS A 209 -21.10 -14.16 -10.50
C LYS A 209 -22.23 -14.39 -9.50
N ALA A 210 -21.95 -15.03 -8.36
CA ALA A 210 -22.94 -15.20 -7.29
C ALA A 210 -23.30 -13.85 -6.64
N ALA A 211 -22.30 -12.98 -6.39
CA ALA A 211 -22.52 -11.65 -5.84
C ALA A 211 -23.17 -10.67 -6.86
N PHE A 212 -22.89 -10.84 -8.14
CA PHE A 212 -23.36 -9.98 -9.24
C PHE A 212 -23.88 -10.81 -10.41
N PRO A 213 -25.09 -11.44 -10.30
CA PRO A 213 -25.61 -12.39 -11.28
C PRO A 213 -25.75 -11.84 -12.70
N GLN A 214 -25.93 -10.51 -12.86
CA GLN A 214 -26.11 -9.85 -14.14
C GLN A 214 -24.78 -9.60 -14.90
N LEU A 215 -23.62 -9.67 -14.22
CA LEU A 215 -22.35 -9.35 -14.86
C LEU A 215 -21.93 -10.43 -15.89
N ARG A 216 -21.33 -9.95 -16.98
CA ARG A 216 -20.63 -10.78 -17.96
C ARG A 216 -19.13 -10.65 -17.75
N ARG A 217 -18.44 -11.78 -17.66
CA ARG A 217 -16.97 -11.80 -17.49
C ARG A 217 -16.31 -11.03 -18.63
N ARG A 218 -15.42 -10.08 -18.28
CA ARG A 218 -14.77 -9.16 -19.22
C ARG A 218 -15.76 -8.30 -20.04
N GLY A 219 -16.99 -8.14 -19.57
CA GLY A 219 -18.05 -7.37 -20.22
C GLY A 219 -18.46 -6.12 -19.43
N TYR A 220 -17.71 -5.71 -18.40
CA TYR A 220 -18.03 -4.54 -17.56
C TYR A 220 -16.79 -3.68 -17.29
N VAL A 221 -17.04 -2.40 -17.02
CA VAL A 221 -16.04 -1.47 -16.48
C VAL A 221 -16.12 -1.48 -14.97
N LEU A 222 -14.99 -1.67 -14.27
CA LEU A 222 -14.89 -1.43 -12.83
C LEU A 222 -14.46 0.01 -12.60
N VAL A 223 -15.33 0.82 -12.00
CA VAL A 223 -15.07 2.24 -11.73
C VAL A 223 -14.69 2.44 -10.28
N VAL A 224 -13.50 3.02 -10.03
CA VAL A 224 -12.97 3.29 -8.70
C VAL A 224 -12.40 4.70 -8.68
N LEU A 225 -13.24 5.66 -8.28
CA LEU A 225 -12.89 7.07 -8.24
C LEU A 225 -12.90 7.58 -6.80
N HIS A 226 -11.85 8.29 -6.41
CA HIS A 226 -11.68 8.91 -5.10
C HIS A 226 -11.58 10.42 -5.24
N PRO A 227 -11.99 11.22 -4.25
CA PRO A 227 -11.87 12.66 -4.32
C PRO A 227 -10.39 13.09 -4.35
N VAL A 228 -10.15 14.23 -4.99
CA VAL A 228 -8.86 14.92 -5.07
C VAL A 228 -8.96 16.30 -4.45
N ASP A 229 -10.17 16.84 -4.42
CA ASP A 229 -10.50 18.16 -3.90
C ASP A 229 -11.50 18.03 -2.74
N PRO A 230 -11.39 18.85 -1.69
CA PRO A 230 -12.36 18.83 -0.60
C PRO A 230 -13.75 19.34 -0.98
N ASP A 231 -13.92 20.07 -2.11
CA ASP A 231 -15.23 20.54 -2.56
C ASP A 231 -16.07 19.41 -3.16
N PRO A 232 -17.20 19.04 -2.52
CA PRO A 232 -18.06 17.98 -3.02
C PRO A 232 -18.78 18.33 -4.34
N ARG A 233 -18.94 19.61 -4.68
CA ARG A 233 -19.57 20.02 -5.95
C ARG A 233 -18.63 19.76 -7.11
N LEU A 234 -17.37 20.13 -6.95
CA LEU A 234 -16.34 19.87 -7.94
C LEU A 234 -16.13 18.36 -8.16
N GLU A 235 -16.09 17.58 -7.09
CA GLU A 235 -15.95 16.11 -7.19
C GLU A 235 -17.19 15.45 -7.82
N GLN A 236 -18.39 15.99 -7.62
CA GLN A 236 -19.60 15.55 -8.31
C GLN A 236 -19.51 15.82 -9.81
N GLN A 237 -19.07 17.01 -10.22
CA GLN A 237 -18.86 17.36 -11.64
C GLN A 237 -17.83 16.44 -12.29
N ARG A 238 -16.68 16.20 -11.63
CA ARG A 238 -15.66 15.27 -12.10
C ARG A 238 -16.21 13.86 -12.29
N ALA A 239 -16.99 13.37 -11.33
CA ALA A 239 -17.62 12.06 -11.43
C ALA A 239 -18.61 11.98 -12.60
N GLN A 240 -19.37 13.05 -12.89
CA GLN A 240 -20.26 13.14 -14.04
C GLN A 240 -19.50 13.08 -15.37
N LEU A 241 -18.39 13.83 -15.50
CA LEU A 241 -17.53 13.81 -16.69
C LEU A 241 -16.93 12.42 -16.93
N VAL A 242 -16.53 11.74 -15.84
CA VAL A 242 -16.04 10.34 -15.94
C VAL A 242 -17.12 9.43 -16.48
N LEU A 243 -18.34 9.49 -15.95
CA LEU A 243 -19.46 8.68 -16.43
C LEU A 243 -19.83 8.98 -17.88
N GLU A 244 -19.85 10.25 -18.27
CA GLU A 244 -20.09 10.66 -19.65
C GLU A 244 -19.09 10.02 -20.61
N GLY A 245 -17.79 10.11 -20.28
CA GLY A 245 -16.74 9.48 -21.07
C GLY A 245 -16.83 7.95 -21.15
N LEU A 246 -17.37 7.31 -20.10
CA LEU A 246 -17.49 5.85 -20.02
C LEU A 246 -18.77 5.27 -20.64
N ARG A 247 -19.76 6.08 -21.00
CA ARG A 247 -21.03 5.62 -21.56
C ARG A 247 -20.93 5.10 -22.99
N GLU A 248 -19.96 5.59 -23.74
CA GLU A 248 -19.85 5.31 -25.18
C GLU A 248 -18.52 4.66 -25.55
N GLY A 249 -18.56 3.68 -26.43
CA GLY A 249 -17.36 3.06 -27.03
C GLY A 249 -16.74 1.91 -26.25
N GLY A 250 -17.42 1.38 -25.24
CA GLY A 250 -16.98 0.28 -24.41
C GLY A 250 -18.09 -0.69 -24.00
N PRO A 251 -17.87 -1.54 -22.99
CA PRO A 251 -18.90 -2.38 -22.42
C PRO A 251 -20.00 -1.55 -21.78
N GLN A 252 -21.24 -2.01 -21.92
CA GLN A 252 -22.40 -1.30 -21.38
C GLN A 252 -22.61 -1.51 -19.88
N GLN A 253 -22.02 -2.57 -19.31
CA GLN A 253 -22.10 -2.84 -17.89
C GLN A 253 -21.02 -2.08 -17.12
N MET A 254 -21.38 -1.51 -15.98
CA MET A 254 -20.45 -0.84 -15.06
C MET A 254 -20.69 -1.29 -13.62
N VAL A 255 -19.62 -1.49 -12.88
CA VAL A 255 -19.64 -1.61 -11.41
C VAL A 255 -18.90 -0.39 -10.86
N VAL A 256 -19.62 0.49 -10.17
CA VAL A 256 -19.03 1.67 -9.54
C VAL A 256 -18.91 1.46 -8.04
N LEU A 257 -17.71 1.54 -7.52
CA LEU A 257 -17.46 1.44 -6.10
C LEU A 257 -17.51 2.84 -5.46
N TYR A 258 -18.05 2.89 -4.24
CA TYR A 258 -18.04 4.16 -3.49
C TYR A 258 -16.59 4.54 -3.15
N PRO A 259 -16.30 5.85 -3.12
CA PRO A 259 -14.98 6.35 -2.75
C PRO A 259 -14.66 6.05 -1.28
N ASN A 260 -13.39 6.26 -0.90
CA ASN A 260 -13.00 6.40 0.49
C ASN A 260 -13.68 7.63 1.13
N ASN A 261 -13.52 7.79 2.46
CA ASN A 261 -14.15 8.88 3.23
C ASN A 261 -13.33 10.18 3.23
N ASP A 262 -12.47 10.41 2.22
CA ASP A 262 -11.73 11.67 2.12
C ASP A 262 -12.70 12.86 1.89
N PRO A 263 -12.33 14.09 2.26
CA PRO A 263 -13.11 15.28 1.94
C PRO A 263 -13.47 15.34 0.45
N GLY A 264 -14.71 15.75 0.15
CA GLY A 264 -15.23 15.75 -1.23
C GLY A 264 -15.96 14.47 -1.65
N ALA A 265 -15.77 13.34 -0.95
CA ALA A 265 -16.34 12.03 -1.29
C ALA A 265 -17.88 12.05 -1.47
N SER A 266 -18.58 12.87 -0.69
CA SER A 266 -20.04 12.99 -0.77
C SER A 266 -20.55 13.45 -2.14
N GLY A 267 -19.74 14.18 -2.89
CA GLY A 267 -20.05 14.59 -4.27
C GLY A 267 -20.08 13.39 -5.23
N ILE A 268 -19.04 12.55 -5.17
CA ILE A 268 -18.96 11.31 -5.94
C ILE A 268 -20.12 10.38 -5.58
N VAL A 269 -20.40 10.22 -4.27
CA VAL A 269 -21.51 9.36 -3.79
C VAL A 269 -22.86 9.85 -4.31
N ARG A 270 -23.11 11.16 -4.33
CA ARG A 270 -24.34 11.71 -4.94
C ARG A 270 -24.45 11.34 -6.41
N CYS A 271 -23.35 11.45 -7.16
CA CYS A 271 -23.32 11.03 -8.56
C CYS A 271 -23.62 9.54 -8.73
N TRP A 272 -23.04 8.66 -7.91
CA TRP A 272 -23.29 7.21 -7.97
C TRP A 272 -24.72 6.85 -7.58
N LYS A 273 -25.32 7.54 -6.60
CA LYS A 273 -26.74 7.33 -6.20
C LYS A 273 -27.73 7.77 -7.28
N SER A 274 -27.36 8.72 -8.12
CA SER A 274 -28.22 9.18 -9.24
C SER A 274 -28.12 8.29 -10.48
N LEU A 275 -27.25 7.27 -10.50
CA LEU A 275 -27.13 6.34 -11.61
C LEU A 275 -28.44 5.56 -11.82
N ARG A 276 -29.15 5.87 -12.92
CA ARG A 276 -30.37 5.20 -13.39
C ARG A 276 -30.14 4.43 -14.69
N THR A 277 -28.86 4.25 -15.08
CA THR A 277 -28.52 3.60 -16.35
C THR A 277 -28.67 2.09 -16.21
N ALA A 278 -29.39 1.47 -17.14
CA ALA A 278 -29.45 0.03 -17.26
C ALA A 278 -28.03 -0.58 -17.39
N GLY A 279 -27.69 -1.55 -16.54
CA GLY A 279 -26.37 -2.16 -16.51
C GLY A 279 -25.33 -1.50 -15.59
N ALA A 280 -25.66 -0.38 -14.93
CA ALA A 280 -24.80 0.21 -13.89
C ALA A 280 -25.20 -0.28 -12.49
N ILE A 281 -24.19 -0.71 -11.71
CA ILE A 281 -24.34 -1.23 -10.34
C ILE A 281 -23.47 -0.36 -9.42
N ALA A 282 -24.11 0.35 -8.50
CA ALA A 282 -23.40 1.11 -7.46
C ALA A 282 -23.25 0.27 -6.20
N VAL A 283 -22.02 0.07 -5.73
CA VAL A 283 -21.69 -0.80 -4.60
C VAL A 283 -20.95 0.00 -3.52
N PRO A 284 -21.53 0.13 -2.32
CA PRO A 284 -20.88 0.85 -1.22
C PRO A 284 -19.56 0.21 -0.76
N HIS A 285 -19.56 -1.12 -0.69
CA HIS A 285 -18.41 -1.88 -0.21
C HIS A 285 -18.40 -3.30 -0.78
N VAL A 286 -17.19 -3.83 -1.02
CA VAL A 286 -16.95 -5.24 -1.32
C VAL A 286 -15.76 -5.74 -0.50
N SER A 287 -15.73 -7.04 -0.22
CA SER A 287 -14.56 -7.68 0.40
C SER A 287 -13.33 -7.58 -0.52
N ARG A 288 -12.14 -7.68 0.07
CA ARG A 288 -10.89 -7.55 -0.68
C ARG A 288 -10.74 -8.60 -1.79
N ASP A 289 -11.06 -9.84 -1.49
CA ASP A 289 -11.02 -10.96 -2.44
C ASP A 289 -11.99 -10.77 -3.61
N LEU A 290 -13.21 -10.31 -3.32
CA LEU A 290 -14.22 -10.00 -4.33
C LEU A 290 -13.80 -8.79 -5.18
N PHE A 291 -13.20 -7.75 -4.58
CA PHE A 291 -12.63 -6.63 -5.31
C PHE A 291 -11.54 -7.07 -6.32
N LEU A 292 -10.64 -7.95 -5.88
CA LEU A 292 -9.59 -8.48 -6.73
C LEU A 292 -10.17 -9.36 -7.86
N GLY A 293 -11.20 -10.15 -7.55
CA GLY A 293 -11.94 -10.93 -8.53
C GLY A 293 -12.62 -10.04 -9.57
N LEU A 294 -13.31 -8.97 -9.11
CA LEU A 294 -13.90 -7.95 -10.00
C LEU A 294 -12.84 -7.29 -10.88
N MET A 295 -11.69 -6.90 -10.32
CA MET A 295 -10.60 -6.29 -11.08
C MET A 295 -10.03 -7.25 -12.13
N ARG A 296 -9.77 -8.51 -11.79
CA ARG A 296 -9.25 -9.53 -12.71
C ARG A 296 -10.21 -9.77 -13.88
N ASP A 297 -11.51 -9.83 -13.60
CA ASP A 297 -12.52 -10.22 -14.57
C ASP A 297 -13.23 -9.03 -15.24
N ALA A 298 -12.86 -7.79 -14.93
CA ALA A 298 -13.31 -6.60 -15.63
C ALA A 298 -12.77 -6.54 -17.07
N ALA A 299 -13.49 -5.85 -17.95
CA ALA A 299 -12.96 -5.43 -19.24
C ALA A 299 -11.83 -4.42 -19.06
N MET A 300 -12.02 -3.48 -18.15
CA MET A 300 -11.05 -2.48 -17.73
C MET A 300 -11.41 -1.90 -16.35
N LEU A 301 -10.41 -1.33 -15.68
CA LEU A 301 -10.62 -0.47 -14.53
C LEU A 301 -10.53 0.99 -14.97
N ALA A 302 -11.45 1.84 -14.52
CA ALA A 302 -11.46 3.28 -14.80
C ALA A 302 -11.53 4.07 -13.48
N GLY A 303 -10.76 5.14 -13.37
CA GLY A 303 -10.74 6.03 -12.21
C GLY A 303 -9.34 6.39 -11.76
N ASN A 304 -9.20 6.76 -10.51
CA ASN A 304 -7.94 7.25 -9.95
C ASN A 304 -7.45 6.47 -8.73
N SER A 305 -7.88 5.22 -8.58
CA SER A 305 -7.42 4.36 -7.49
C SER A 305 -5.97 3.91 -7.69
N SER A 306 -5.20 3.87 -6.60
CA SER A 306 -3.85 3.30 -6.61
C SER A 306 -3.83 1.82 -6.99
N SER A 307 -4.93 1.09 -6.77
CA SER A 307 -5.06 -0.31 -7.18
C SER A 307 -4.97 -0.49 -8.70
N GLY A 308 -5.45 0.49 -9.49
CA GLY A 308 -5.27 0.50 -10.94
C GLY A 308 -3.80 0.59 -11.36
N ILE A 309 -2.99 1.35 -10.62
CA ILE A 309 -1.58 1.55 -10.90
C ILE A 309 -0.73 0.36 -10.40
N ILE A 310 -1.00 -0.10 -9.16
CA ILE A 310 -0.13 -1.05 -8.45
C ILE A 310 -0.56 -2.51 -8.73
N GLU A 311 -1.87 -2.79 -8.75
CA GLU A 311 -2.38 -4.16 -8.67
C GLU A 311 -2.90 -4.70 -10.01
N ALA A 312 -3.58 -3.87 -10.81
CA ALA A 312 -4.28 -4.31 -12.03
C ALA A 312 -3.36 -4.98 -13.06
N ALA A 313 -2.08 -4.59 -13.09
CA ALA A 313 -1.09 -5.20 -13.98
C ALA A 313 -0.86 -6.69 -13.67
N SER A 314 -0.95 -7.10 -12.41
CA SER A 314 -0.83 -8.51 -11.99
C SER A 314 -1.92 -9.42 -12.61
N PHE A 315 -3.03 -8.82 -13.06
CA PHE A 315 -4.11 -9.51 -13.77
C PHE A 315 -4.12 -9.23 -15.27
N GLY A 316 -3.22 -8.41 -15.79
CA GLY A 316 -3.23 -7.92 -17.17
C GLY A 316 -4.49 -7.11 -17.51
N THR A 317 -5.17 -6.56 -16.53
CA THR A 317 -6.38 -5.75 -16.69
C THR A 317 -6.01 -4.35 -17.16
N PRO A 318 -6.58 -3.85 -18.27
CA PRO A 318 -6.37 -2.49 -18.74
C PRO A 318 -6.89 -1.47 -17.74
N VAL A 319 -6.23 -0.31 -17.66
CA VAL A 319 -6.60 0.77 -16.76
C VAL A 319 -6.67 2.09 -17.49
N ILE A 320 -7.74 2.85 -17.24
CA ILE A 320 -7.85 4.26 -17.57
C ILE A 320 -7.65 5.04 -16.26
N ASP A 321 -6.45 5.58 -16.08
CA ASP A 321 -6.08 6.41 -14.94
C ASP A 321 -6.53 7.85 -15.18
N ILE A 322 -7.50 8.35 -14.40
CA ILE A 322 -8.20 9.60 -14.66
C ILE A 322 -7.84 10.67 -13.62
N GLY A 323 -7.35 11.79 -14.10
CA GLY A 323 -6.99 12.94 -13.26
C GLY A 323 -5.64 12.80 -12.56
N PRO A 324 -5.24 13.78 -11.71
CA PRO A 324 -3.87 13.94 -11.25
C PRO A 324 -3.49 13.06 -10.05
N ARG A 325 -4.45 12.37 -9.40
CA ARG A 325 -4.23 11.71 -8.10
C ARG A 325 -3.06 10.72 -8.08
N GLN A 326 -2.80 10.06 -9.21
CA GLN A 326 -1.72 9.09 -9.35
C GLN A 326 -0.49 9.67 -10.10
N ALA A 327 -0.40 10.98 -10.25
CA ALA A 327 0.75 11.61 -10.89
C ALA A 327 2.05 11.30 -10.11
N GLY A 328 3.14 11.10 -10.85
CA GLY A 328 4.45 10.76 -10.27
C GLY A 328 4.67 9.28 -9.95
N ARG A 329 3.62 8.45 -9.87
CA ARG A 329 3.77 7.00 -9.71
C ARG A 329 4.23 6.33 -11.00
N GLU A 330 5.03 5.29 -10.88
CA GLU A 330 5.39 4.44 -12.02
C GLU A 330 4.15 3.73 -12.55
N ARG A 331 4.00 3.74 -13.87
CA ARG A 331 2.87 3.10 -14.55
C ARG A 331 3.31 1.87 -15.30
N ASN A 332 2.51 0.84 -15.22
CA ASN A 332 2.64 -0.35 -16.04
C ASN A 332 2.11 -0.08 -17.48
N ARG A 333 2.44 -0.95 -18.43
CA ARG A 333 2.00 -0.83 -19.83
C ARG A 333 0.49 -0.92 -20.02
N ASN A 334 -0.24 -1.48 -19.07
CA ASN A 334 -1.71 -1.60 -19.07
C ASN A 334 -2.42 -0.30 -18.70
N VAL A 335 -1.72 0.80 -18.36
CA VAL A 335 -2.29 2.05 -17.88
C VAL A 335 -2.28 3.09 -19.00
N ILE A 336 -3.46 3.66 -19.30
CA ILE A 336 -3.63 4.85 -20.15
C ILE A 336 -4.07 5.98 -19.22
N HIS A 337 -3.30 7.06 -19.21
CA HIS A 337 -3.65 8.25 -18.43
C HIS A 337 -4.44 9.25 -19.25
N CYS A 338 -5.45 9.90 -18.63
CA CYS A 338 -6.20 11.02 -19.20
C CYS A 338 -6.70 11.96 -18.09
N GLY A 339 -7.08 13.19 -18.49
CA GLY A 339 -7.74 14.14 -17.61
C GLY A 339 -9.21 13.81 -17.36
N TYR A 340 -9.92 14.71 -16.64
CA TYR A 340 -11.39 14.68 -16.50
C TYR A 340 -12.09 15.19 -17.77
N ASP A 341 -11.71 14.66 -18.92
CA ASP A 341 -12.23 15.01 -20.24
C ASP A 341 -12.96 13.79 -20.85
N PRO A 342 -14.28 13.86 -21.04
CA PRO A 342 -15.05 12.75 -21.61
C PRO A 342 -14.54 12.26 -22.97
N VAL A 343 -13.99 13.17 -23.80
CA VAL A 343 -13.45 12.80 -25.11
C VAL A 343 -12.18 11.96 -24.99
N GLN A 344 -11.28 12.35 -24.08
CA GLN A 344 -10.06 11.58 -23.81
C GLN A 344 -10.38 10.21 -23.21
N ILE A 345 -11.31 10.16 -22.24
CA ILE A 345 -11.77 8.91 -21.61
C ILE A 345 -12.36 7.97 -22.67
N ARG A 346 -13.24 8.47 -23.53
CA ARG A 346 -13.84 7.71 -24.63
C ARG A 346 -12.79 7.19 -25.62
N ARG A 347 -11.80 7.99 -25.97
CA ARG A 347 -10.66 7.55 -26.82
C ARG A 347 -9.86 6.43 -26.15
N ALA A 348 -9.59 6.55 -24.85
CA ALA A 348 -8.90 5.51 -24.07
C ALA A 348 -9.71 4.21 -24.06
N MET A 349 -11.03 4.29 -23.83
CA MET A 349 -11.93 3.13 -23.91
C MET A 349 -11.88 2.44 -25.27
N LYS A 350 -12.00 3.18 -26.38
CA LYS A 350 -11.95 2.64 -27.74
C LYS A 350 -10.62 1.98 -28.06
N ARG A 351 -9.51 2.42 -27.46
CA ARG A 351 -8.20 1.75 -27.59
C ARG A 351 -8.18 0.40 -26.90
N ILE A 352 -8.88 0.26 -25.76
CA ILE A 352 -8.95 -0.97 -24.96
C ILE A 352 -10.03 -1.90 -25.52
N TRP A 353 -11.21 -1.38 -25.82
CA TRP A 353 -12.37 -2.15 -26.26
C TRP A 353 -12.42 -2.26 -27.79
N ARG A 354 -12.03 -3.42 -28.32
CA ARG A 354 -11.95 -3.63 -29.75
C ARG A 354 -12.77 -4.85 -30.17
N ARG A 355 -13.64 -4.69 -31.15
CA ARG A 355 -14.48 -5.76 -31.72
C ARG A 355 -15.25 -6.54 -30.63
N GLY A 356 -15.84 -5.82 -29.68
CA GLY A 356 -16.68 -6.39 -28.63
C GLY A 356 -15.93 -7.10 -27.49
N ARG A 357 -14.60 -6.95 -27.38
CA ARG A 357 -13.76 -7.56 -26.33
C ARG A 357 -12.65 -6.62 -25.88
N PRO A 358 -12.21 -6.73 -24.60
CA PRO A 358 -11.11 -5.93 -24.10
C PRO A 358 -9.75 -6.43 -24.61
N LEU A 359 -8.84 -5.50 -24.86
CA LEU A 359 -7.42 -5.81 -24.91
C LEU A 359 -6.97 -6.35 -23.55
N ARG A 360 -6.07 -7.35 -23.55
CA ARG A 360 -5.43 -7.83 -22.32
C ARG A 360 -3.92 -7.68 -22.44
N TYR A 361 -3.28 -7.39 -21.32
CA TYR A 361 -1.85 -7.21 -21.24
C TYR A 361 -1.18 -8.43 -20.59
N ALA A 362 0.11 -8.60 -20.80
CA ALA A 362 0.90 -9.55 -20.03
C ALA A 362 0.83 -9.19 -18.53
N CYS A 363 0.79 -10.19 -17.66
CA CYS A 363 0.74 -10.00 -16.20
C CYS A 363 2.12 -9.60 -15.64
N ALA A 364 2.81 -8.67 -16.31
CA ALA A 364 4.08 -8.10 -15.86
C ALA A 364 3.80 -6.82 -15.07
N ASN A 365 4.32 -6.75 -13.84
CA ASN A 365 4.07 -5.65 -12.93
C ASN A 365 5.39 -5.02 -12.48
N VAL A 366 5.57 -3.72 -12.71
CA VAL A 366 6.78 -2.97 -12.27
C VAL A 366 6.92 -2.95 -10.76
N TYR A 367 5.82 -3.13 -10.03
CA TYR A 367 5.82 -3.26 -8.56
C TYR A 367 6.20 -4.66 -8.07
N GLY A 368 6.60 -5.56 -8.98
CA GLY A 368 7.00 -6.92 -8.68
C GLY A 368 5.86 -7.92 -8.75
N GLY A 369 6.09 -9.10 -8.23
CA GLY A 369 5.15 -10.21 -8.15
C GLY A 369 5.22 -10.86 -6.77
N ASP A 370 4.85 -12.12 -6.69
CA ASP A 370 4.86 -12.90 -5.46
C ASP A 370 6.24 -12.95 -4.78
N GLY A 371 6.23 -13.02 -3.45
CA GLY A 371 7.39 -13.25 -2.60
C GLY A 371 8.04 -11.98 -2.03
N ALA A 372 7.44 -10.80 -2.18
CA ALA A 372 7.95 -9.57 -1.56
C ALA A 372 8.08 -9.72 -0.04
N GLY A 373 7.04 -10.22 0.64
CA GLY A 373 7.05 -10.44 2.08
C GLY A 373 8.14 -11.42 2.51
N ARG A 374 8.36 -12.49 1.74
CA ARG A 374 9.43 -13.47 2.02
C ARG A 374 10.81 -12.84 1.87
N ARG A 375 11.04 -12.05 0.80
CA ARG A 375 12.32 -11.33 0.60
C ARG A 375 12.60 -10.37 1.75
N ILE A 376 11.58 -9.64 2.24
CA ILE A 376 11.73 -8.75 3.40
C ILE A 376 12.13 -9.56 4.63
N ALA A 377 11.44 -10.65 4.95
CA ALA A 377 11.76 -11.50 6.09
C ALA A 377 13.18 -12.10 5.99
N GLN A 378 13.59 -12.57 4.80
CA GLN A 378 14.94 -13.06 4.54
C GLN A 378 16.02 -11.99 4.79
N VAL A 379 15.82 -10.77 4.31
CA VAL A 379 16.76 -9.68 4.57
C VAL A 379 16.80 -9.36 6.06
N LEU A 380 15.64 -9.25 6.73
CA LEU A 380 15.58 -8.95 8.16
C LEU A 380 16.30 -10.02 9.03
N SER A 381 16.20 -11.30 8.65
CA SER A 381 16.90 -12.39 9.35
C SER A 381 18.41 -12.38 9.13
N ALA A 382 18.86 -11.89 7.96
CA ALA A 382 20.26 -11.85 7.57
C ALA A 382 20.96 -10.50 7.83
N LEU A 383 20.29 -9.54 8.48
CA LEU A 383 20.88 -8.24 8.77
C LEU A 383 22.13 -8.37 9.67
N PRO A 384 23.16 -7.56 9.41
CA PRO A 384 24.35 -7.53 10.26
C PRO A 384 24.00 -7.09 11.70
N PRO A 385 24.95 -7.16 12.65
CA PRO A 385 24.77 -6.67 14.02
C PRO A 385 24.29 -5.22 14.05
N ASP A 386 23.45 -4.88 15.04
CA ASP A 386 22.81 -3.56 15.14
C ASP A 386 23.84 -2.41 15.21
N GLU A 387 25.01 -2.65 15.77
CA GLU A 387 26.11 -1.68 15.83
C GLU A 387 26.58 -1.24 14.43
N VAL A 388 26.59 -2.14 13.46
CA VAL A 388 26.93 -1.84 12.07
C VAL A 388 25.80 -1.09 11.39
N LEU A 389 24.54 -1.48 11.65
CA LEU A 389 23.36 -0.85 11.08
C LEU A 389 23.20 0.59 11.58
N LEU A 390 23.39 0.81 12.88
CA LEU A 390 23.19 2.11 13.53
C LEU A 390 24.27 3.15 13.15
N ARG A 391 25.43 2.72 12.66
CA ARG A 391 26.46 3.59 12.09
C ARG A 391 26.10 3.97 10.66
N LYS A 392 25.16 4.87 10.52
CA LYS A 392 24.70 5.36 9.20
C LYS A 392 25.35 6.72 8.91
N ILE A 393 25.99 6.81 7.73
CA ILE A 393 26.49 8.05 7.15
C ILE A 393 25.85 8.26 5.79
N ILE A 394 25.89 9.49 5.27
CA ILE A 394 25.44 9.76 3.91
C ILE A 394 26.52 9.21 2.96
N ALA A 395 26.12 8.32 2.04
CA ALA A 395 26.99 7.89 0.94
C ALA A 395 27.04 8.99 -0.12
N CYS A 396 28.23 9.47 -0.44
CA CYS A 396 28.48 10.46 -1.49
C CYS A 396 28.70 9.79 -2.85
#